data_79f4a834a7a07052b638f710c24a0116
#
_entry.id   79f4a834a7a07052b638f710c24a0116
#
_cell.length_a   1.000
_cell.length_b   1.000
_cell.length_c   1.000
_cell.angle_alpha   90.00
_cell.angle_beta   90.00
_cell.angle_gamma   90.00
#
_symmetry.space_group_name_H-M   'P 1'
#
loop_
_entity.id
_entity.type
_entity.pdbx_description
1 polymer ?
#
loop_
_entity_poly.entity_id
_entity_poly.type
_entity_poly.pdbx_seq_one_letter_code
_entity_poly.pdbx_strand_id
1 'polypeptide(L)'
;MIDTAEKSYSPEYLKKYRKIYPVIGSVGKPSDYRRFLINAGAILAFDAFEELPRISCPALIIGGEEDKIVGVRASYEMNERIPNSELYIFKGLGHAAYEEAADFNERVFCFLEKE
;
A
#
# COMPACT_ATOMS: atom_id res chain seq x y z
N MET A 1 1.90 -13.35 9.23
CA MET A 1 0.65 -12.57 9.35
C MET A 1 0.71 -11.50 10.46
N ILE A 2 1.06 -11.82 11.72
CA ILE A 2 1.19 -10.79 12.78
C ILE A 2 2.27 -9.78 12.42
N ASP A 3 3.45 -10.22 12.01
CA ASP A 3 4.55 -9.36 11.57
C ASP A 3 4.14 -8.46 10.38
N THR A 4 3.40 -8.99 9.41
CA THR A 4 2.88 -8.20 8.29
C THR A 4 1.92 -7.13 8.76
N ALA A 5 1.00 -7.47 9.66
CA ALA A 5 0.06 -6.51 10.22
C ALA A 5 0.77 -5.41 11.01
N GLU A 6 1.79 -5.76 11.82
CA GLU A 6 2.61 -4.80 12.59
C GLU A 6 3.39 -3.82 11.70
N LYS A 7 3.66 -4.18 10.45
CA LYS A 7 4.30 -3.32 9.45
C LYS A 7 3.32 -2.53 8.59
N SER A 8 2.07 -3.01 8.48
CA SER A 8 1.06 -2.42 7.59
C SER A 8 0.18 -1.38 8.25
N TYR A 9 -0.10 -1.53 9.55
CA TYR A 9 -1.08 -0.70 10.26
C TYR A 9 -0.46 0.17 11.33
N SER A 10 -1.15 1.25 11.68
CA SER A 10 -0.79 2.11 12.79
C SER A 10 -0.87 1.38 14.15
N PRO A 11 -0.11 1.82 15.17
CA PRO A 11 -0.21 1.24 16.52
C PRO A 11 -1.62 1.31 17.11
N GLU A 12 -2.38 2.34 16.76
CA GLU A 12 -3.76 2.55 17.22
C GLU A 12 -4.71 1.51 16.63
N TYR A 13 -4.63 1.27 15.33
CA TYR A 13 -5.40 0.23 14.65
C TYR A 13 -5.06 -1.17 15.19
N LEU A 14 -3.79 -1.46 15.35
CA LEU A 14 -3.31 -2.72 15.91
C LEU A 14 -3.85 -2.97 17.33
N LYS A 15 -3.88 -1.95 18.18
CA LYS A 15 -4.44 -2.07 19.54
C LYS A 15 -5.90 -2.55 19.51
N LYS A 16 -6.68 -2.11 18.53
CA LYS A 16 -8.09 -2.48 18.35
C LYS A 16 -8.26 -3.90 17.81
N TYR A 17 -7.45 -4.29 16.82
CA TYR A 17 -7.69 -5.50 16.03
C TYR A 17 -6.70 -6.65 16.24
N ARG A 18 -5.60 -6.44 16.98
CA ARG A 18 -4.51 -7.41 17.14
C ARG A 18 -4.97 -8.81 17.59
N LYS A 19 -6.03 -8.89 18.38
CA LYS A 19 -6.56 -10.16 18.90
C LYS A 19 -7.18 -11.05 17.81
N ILE A 20 -7.55 -10.49 16.67
CA ILE A 20 -8.20 -11.22 15.56
C ILE A 20 -7.16 -11.90 14.65
N TYR A 21 -5.96 -11.34 14.53
CA TYR A 21 -4.94 -11.84 13.60
C TYR A 21 -4.51 -13.30 13.80
N PRO A 22 -4.36 -13.84 15.03
CA PRO A 22 -4.04 -15.24 15.22
C PRO A 22 -5.14 -16.16 14.67
N VAL A 23 -6.41 -15.76 14.82
CA VAL A 23 -7.57 -16.51 14.32
C VAL A 23 -7.57 -16.52 12.80
N ILE A 24 -7.44 -15.35 12.17
CA ILE A 24 -7.35 -15.22 10.70
C ILE A 24 -6.16 -16.04 10.17
N GLY A 25 -5.01 -16.00 10.86
CA GLY A 25 -3.82 -16.74 10.48
C GLY A 25 -3.97 -18.26 10.56
N SER A 26 -4.79 -18.75 11.48
CA SER A 26 -5.07 -20.20 11.60
C SER A 26 -6.02 -20.70 10.53
N VAL A 27 -7.03 -19.91 10.18
CA VAL A 27 -8.04 -20.26 9.16
C VAL A 27 -7.50 -20.08 7.75
N GLY A 28 -6.70 -19.02 7.52
CA GLY A 28 -6.17 -18.67 6.20
C GLY A 28 -4.85 -19.35 5.83
N LYS A 29 -4.41 -20.37 6.59
CA LYS A 29 -3.15 -21.07 6.30
C LYS A 29 -3.29 -21.85 4.98
N PRO A 30 -2.45 -21.54 3.96
CA PRO A 30 -2.49 -22.25 2.69
C PRO A 30 -2.04 -23.70 2.89
N SER A 31 -2.66 -24.62 2.17
CA SER A 31 -2.25 -26.03 2.10
C SER A 31 -0.95 -26.22 1.28
N ASP A 32 -0.65 -25.27 0.40
CA ASP A 32 0.47 -25.29 -0.53
C ASP A 32 1.02 -23.87 -0.70
N TYR A 33 2.34 -23.72 -0.62
CA TYR A 33 3.05 -22.45 -0.77
C TYR A 33 3.54 -22.18 -2.20
N ARG A 34 3.26 -23.06 -3.15
CA ARG A 34 3.74 -22.94 -4.54
C ARG A 34 3.34 -21.63 -5.20
N ARG A 35 2.06 -21.23 -5.04
CA ARG A 35 1.59 -19.91 -5.55
C ARG A 35 2.29 -18.74 -4.87
N PHE A 36 2.53 -18.85 -3.57
CA PHE A 36 3.27 -17.83 -2.83
C PHE A 36 4.69 -17.65 -3.39
N LEU A 37 5.41 -18.75 -3.64
CA LEU A 37 6.76 -18.69 -4.21
C LEU A 37 6.77 -18.09 -5.61
N ILE A 38 5.80 -18.43 -6.46
CA ILE A 38 5.65 -17.85 -7.80
C ILE A 38 5.42 -16.34 -7.70
N ASN A 39 4.47 -15.90 -6.87
CA ASN A 39 4.16 -14.49 -6.69
C ASN A 39 5.35 -13.72 -6.09
N ALA A 40 6.01 -14.27 -5.09
CA ALA A 40 7.20 -13.66 -4.49
C ALA A 40 8.32 -13.50 -5.52
N GLY A 41 8.55 -14.53 -6.35
CA GLY A 41 9.52 -14.47 -7.44
C GLY A 41 9.17 -13.39 -8.48
N ALA A 42 7.90 -13.28 -8.85
CA ALA A 42 7.44 -12.25 -9.78
C ALA A 42 7.62 -10.82 -9.20
N ILE A 43 7.28 -10.63 -7.91
CA ILE A 43 7.47 -9.33 -7.23
C ILE A 43 8.96 -8.96 -7.18
N LEU A 44 9.83 -9.90 -6.83
CA LEU A 44 11.29 -9.64 -6.75
C LEU A 44 11.94 -9.38 -8.11
N ALA A 45 11.36 -9.88 -9.19
CA ALA A 45 11.83 -9.66 -10.56
C ALA A 45 11.21 -8.43 -11.23
N PHE A 46 10.15 -7.87 -10.65
CA PHE A 46 9.44 -6.73 -11.22
C PHE A 46 10.18 -5.43 -10.95
N ASP A 47 10.51 -4.72 -12.01
CA ASP A 47 11.02 -3.35 -11.96
C ASP A 47 10.43 -2.57 -13.15
N ALA A 48 9.65 -1.55 -12.85
CA ALA A 48 9.05 -0.66 -13.83
C ALA A 48 9.49 0.82 -13.63
N PHE A 49 10.57 1.04 -12.88
CA PHE A 49 10.99 2.38 -12.48
C PHE A 49 11.29 3.28 -13.69
N GLU A 50 11.96 2.75 -14.70
CA GLU A 50 12.28 3.47 -15.93
C GLU A 50 11.07 3.67 -16.86
N GLU A 51 9.97 2.95 -16.63
CA GLU A 51 8.73 3.08 -17.40
C GLU A 51 7.78 4.15 -16.83
N LEU A 52 7.97 4.60 -15.60
CA LEU A 52 7.10 5.58 -14.92
C LEU A 52 6.89 6.87 -15.75
N PRO A 53 7.90 7.46 -16.41
CA PRO A 53 7.72 8.66 -17.24
C PRO A 53 6.80 8.47 -18.46
N ARG A 54 6.48 7.23 -18.82
CA ARG A 54 5.59 6.89 -19.94
C ARG A 54 4.11 6.91 -19.57
N ILE A 55 3.80 7.03 -18.26
CA ILE A 55 2.42 7.17 -17.78
C ILE A 55 1.95 8.57 -18.14
N SER A 56 1.07 8.68 -19.14
CA SER A 56 0.56 9.93 -19.67
C SER A 56 -0.82 10.33 -19.12
N CYS A 57 -1.57 9.38 -18.57
CA CYS A 57 -2.84 9.68 -17.91
C CYS A 57 -2.61 10.37 -16.56
N PRO A 58 -3.61 11.12 -16.05
CA PRO A 58 -3.59 11.58 -14.67
C PRO A 58 -3.43 10.42 -13.70
N ALA A 59 -2.59 10.58 -12.68
CA ALA A 59 -2.32 9.55 -11.68
C ALA A 59 -2.40 10.13 -10.27
N LEU A 60 -3.12 9.47 -9.39
CA LEU A 60 -3.11 9.78 -7.96
C LEU A 60 -2.23 8.76 -7.23
N ILE A 61 -1.19 9.24 -6.58
CA ILE A 61 -0.28 8.44 -5.77
C ILE A 61 -0.64 8.65 -4.31
N ILE A 62 -0.99 7.57 -3.61
CA ILE A 62 -1.33 7.62 -2.19
C ILE A 62 -0.35 6.73 -1.42
N GLY A 63 0.20 7.26 -0.32
CA GLY A 63 1.08 6.52 0.57
C GLY A 63 0.80 6.81 2.04
N GLY A 64 1.25 5.92 2.91
CA GLY A 64 1.32 6.15 4.35
C GLY A 64 2.72 6.63 4.75
N GLU A 65 2.80 7.63 5.65
CA GLU A 65 4.07 8.15 6.14
C GLU A 65 4.91 7.10 6.87
N GLU A 66 4.21 6.19 7.60
CA GLU A 66 4.79 5.12 8.41
C GLU A 66 4.80 3.75 7.69
N ASP A 67 4.73 3.75 6.35
CA ASP A 67 4.76 2.51 5.57
C ASP A 67 6.10 1.79 5.75
N LYS A 68 6.05 0.61 6.39
CA LYS A 68 7.21 -0.26 6.65
C LYS A 68 7.28 -1.47 5.70
N ILE A 69 6.39 -1.55 4.71
CA ILE A 69 6.36 -2.62 3.72
C ILE A 69 7.14 -2.19 2.47
N VAL A 70 6.72 -1.12 1.82
CA VAL A 70 7.39 -0.60 0.61
C VAL A 70 8.11 0.73 0.85
N GLY A 71 7.79 1.41 1.94
CA GLY A 71 8.38 2.69 2.33
C GLY A 71 7.74 3.88 1.60
N VAL A 72 7.53 4.97 2.33
CA VAL A 72 6.95 6.20 1.79
C VAL A 72 7.78 6.82 0.66
N ARG A 73 9.08 6.56 0.64
CA ARG A 73 10.01 7.06 -0.38
C ARG A 73 9.58 6.67 -1.79
N ALA A 74 9.08 5.44 -1.98
CA ALA A 74 8.58 4.98 -3.27
C ALA A 74 7.46 5.87 -3.83
N SER A 75 6.56 6.37 -2.97
CA SER A 75 5.50 7.29 -3.37
C SER A 75 6.05 8.64 -3.86
N TYR A 76 7.07 9.17 -3.22
CA TYR A 76 7.74 10.40 -3.68
C TYR A 76 8.46 10.19 -5.01
N GLU A 77 9.22 9.10 -5.14
CA GLU A 77 9.94 8.76 -6.38
C GLU A 77 8.99 8.56 -7.57
N MET A 78 7.84 7.93 -7.36
CA MET A 78 6.80 7.82 -8.39
C MET A 78 6.26 9.18 -8.80
N ASN A 79 5.97 10.05 -7.84
CA ASN A 79 5.46 11.41 -8.11
C ASN A 79 6.47 12.28 -8.86
N GLU A 80 7.76 12.14 -8.60
CA GLU A 80 8.80 12.84 -9.32
C GLU A 80 8.93 12.38 -10.77
N ARG A 81 8.61 11.11 -11.07
CA ARG A 81 8.79 10.52 -12.39
C ARG A 81 7.55 10.51 -13.26
N ILE A 82 6.36 10.47 -12.69
CA ILE A 82 5.10 10.46 -13.45
C ILE A 82 4.69 11.90 -13.72
N PRO A 83 4.70 12.37 -14.99
CA PRO A 83 4.59 13.80 -15.33
C PRO A 83 3.25 14.44 -14.91
N ASN A 84 2.18 13.66 -14.90
CA ASN A 84 0.82 14.13 -14.56
C ASN A 84 0.31 13.40 -13.32
N SER A 85 1.04 13.53 -12.21
CA SER A 85 0.66 12.88 -10.95
C SER A 85 0.41 13.87 -9.82
N GLU A 86 -0.49 13.47 -8.94
CA GLU A 86 -0.74 14.11 -7.64
C GLU A 86 -0.32 13.15 -6.53
N LEU A 87 0.34 13.67 -5.51
CA LEU A 87 0.79 12.90 -4.36
C LEU A 87 0.01 13.27 -3.11
N TYR A 88 -0.48 12.27 -2.40
CA TYR A 88 -1.05 12.43 -1.09
C TYR A 88 -0.47 11.42 -0.07
N ILE A 89 0.11 11.93 1.02
CA ILE A 89 0.67 11.10 2.09
C ILE A 89 -0.18 11.24 3.35
N PHE A 90 -0.71 10.12 3.81
CA PHE A 90 -1.43 10.04 5.08
C PHE A 90 -0.43 10.01 6.24
N LYS A 91 -0.47 11.06 7.07
CA LYS A 91 0.41 11.18 8.23
C LYS A 91 0.07 10.16 9.31
N GLY A 92 1.10 9.54 9.88
CA GLY A 92 0.97 8.58 10.96
C GLY A 92 0.33 7.24 10.57
N LEU A 93 -0.02 7.03 9.29
CA LEU A 93 -0.56 5.76 8.80
C LEU A 93 0.49 4.93 8.09
N GLY A 94 0.29 3.60 8.11
CA GLY A 94 1.16 2.62 7.48
C GLY A 94 0.75 2.26 6.05
N HIS A 95 1.18 1.09 5.62
CA HIS A 95 0.91 0.55 4.28
C HIS A 95 -0.59 0.40 3.98
N ALA A 96 -1.40 0.10 4.98
CA ALA A 96 -2.83 -0.09 4.86
C ALA A 96 -3.64 1.20 5.09
N ALA A 97 -3.11 2.36 4.71
CA ALA A 97 -3.79 3.66 4.87
C ALA A 97 -5.21 3.67 4.30
N TYR A 98 -5.49 2.89 3.24
CA TYR A 98 -6.82 2.74 2.63
C TYR A 98 -7.87 2.10 3.56
N GLU A 99 -7.45 1.35 4.58
CA GLU A 99 -8.33 0.76 5.59
C GLU A 99 -8.50 1.65 6.83
N GLU A 100 -7.51 2.50 7.11
CA GLU A 100 -7.47 3.30 8.34
C GLU A 100 -7.97 4.73 8.15
N ALA A 101 -7.71 5.34 7.00
CA ALA A 101 -8.05 6.73 6.74
C ALA A 101 -9.54 6.89 6.42
N ALA A 102 -10.24 7.67 7.23
CA ALA A 102 -11.68 7.90 7.06
C ALA A 102 -12.02 8.64 5.75
N ASP A 103 -11.10 9.49 5.27
CA ASP A 103 -11.27 10.31 4.06
C ASP A 103 -10.58 9.71 2.81
N PHE A 104 -10.10 8.45 2.87
CA PHE A 104 -9.41 7.83 1.73
C PHE A 104 -10.26 7.82 0.46
N ASN A 105 -11.48 7.31 0.55
CA ASN A 105 -12.39 7.23 -0.59
C ASN A 105 -12.79 8.60 -1.12
N GLU A 106 -13.02 9.58 -0.24
CA GLU A 106 -13.33 10.96 -0.64
C GLU A 106 -12.22 11.56 -1.49
N ARG A 107 -10.95 11.36 -1.11
CA ARG A 107 -9.79 11.83 -1.90
C ARG A 107 -9.71 11.17 -3.26
N VAL A 108 -9.95 9.85 -3.33
CA VAL A 108 -9.99 9.13 -4.60
C VAL A 108 -11.11 9.67 -5.49
N PHE A 109 -12.31 9.85 -4.96
CA PHE A 109 -13.43 10.41 -5.72
C PHE A 109 -13.17 11.85 -6.18
N CYS A 110 -12.65 12.70 -5.31
CA CYS A 110 -12.29 14.07 -5.69
C CYS A 110 -11.24 14.11 -6.80
N PHE A 111 -10.32 13.15 -6.85
CA PHE A 111 -9.38 13.04 -7.96
C PHE A 111 -10.05 12.57 -9.25
N LEU A 112 -10.90 11.55 -9.18
CA LEU A 112 -11.58 10.98 -10.35
C LEU A 112 -12.62 11.92 -10.98
N GLU A 113 -13.14 12.87 -10.20
CA GLU A 113 -14.11 13.88 -10.66
C GLU A 113 -13.44 15.15 -11.25
N LYS A 114 -12.12 15.23 -11.24
CA LYS A 114 -11.41 16.31 -11.94
C LYS A 114 -11.50 16.07 -13.44
N GLU A 115 -12.10 17.03 -14.14
CA GLU A 115 -12.14 17.08 -15.59
C GLU A 115 -10.80 17.51 -16.20
#